data_8577215213d82a4f87c3d3b2ec2332db
#
_entry.id   8577215213d82a4f87c3d3b2ec2332db
#
_cell.length_a   1.000
_cell.length_b   1.000
_cell.length_c   1.000
_cell.angle_alpha   90.00
_cell.angle_beta   90.00
_cell.angle_gamma   90.00
#
_symmetry.space_group_name_H-M   'P 1'
#
loop_
_entity.id
_entity.type
_entity.pdbx_description
1 polymer ?
#
loop_
_entity_poly.entity_id
_entity_poly.type
_entity_poly.pdbx_seq_one_letter_code
_entity_poly.pdbx_strand_id
1 'polypeptide(L)'
;MDPLTHTATGLFLCRVGLNRWTPNAAPILMLAANAPDIDVVSAWGGSLNYLHYHRHLTHSLVAMPMMAILPVLLVWGVFRKRVAWAGAFLAALIAVASHLLLDFTNVYGIRLFLPFSGEWLRLDTTAVIDLWIWGALLLGVAVPSLSRLVSSEISSGKARSIRHGRASAAFALVFILLYDGGRAVLHRRAVATLESRLYQGEAPSRVVAIPGFDPLRWRGLVETPGFYQVSDLDLTGAWNPAHGTVFYKAAPDAALDAARRTATFQRFLAFAQFPLWRITPAPEIERGKRVELFDMRFGTPAEPGFMTRALLNSQGVVVSTSFQFGVRRPR
;
A
#
# COMPACT_ATOMS: atom_id res chain seq x y z
N MET A 1 -1.96 -0.22 4.16
CA MET A 1 -2.98 -1.29 3.89
C MET A 1 -4.36 -0.64 3.79
N ASP A 2 -5.44 -1.41 3.79
CA ASP A 2 -6.78 -0.86 3.79
C ASP A 2 -7.24 -0.45 5.21
N PRO A 3 -8.22 0.50 5.34
CA PRO A 3 -8.64 1.02 6.65
C PRO A 3 -9.26 -0.02 7.59
N LEU A 4 -9.83 -1.12 7.06
CA LEU A 4 -10.40 -2.18 7.90
C LEU A 4 -9.29 -2.97 8.59
N THR A 5 -8.20 -3.26 7.88
CA THR A 5 -7.00 -3.90 8.43
C THR A 5 -6.41 -3.07 9.58
N HIS A 6 -6.27 -1.75 9.39
CA HIS A 6 -5.75 -0.85 10.44
C HIS A 6 -6.70 -0.77 11.63
N THR A 7 -8.01 -0.61 11.38
CA THR A 7 -9.04 -0.56 12.44
C THR A 7 -9.05 -1.84 13.29
N ALA A 8 -9.03 -3.01 12.66
CA ALA A 8 -9.02 -4.29 13.36
C ALA A 8 -7.72 -4.50 14.14
N THR A 9 -6.57 -4.09 13.58
CA THR A 9 -5.29 -4.12 14.28
C THR A 9 -5.33 -3.24 15.53
N GLY A 10 -5.85 -2.01 15.46
CA GLY A 10 -6.05 -1.14 16.61
C GLY A 10 -6.95 -1.76 17.69
N LEU A 11 -8.05 -2.42 17.28
CA LEU A 11 -8.92 -3.16 18.20
C LEU A 11 -8.18 -4.33 18.87
N PHE A 12 -7.34 -5.06 18.13
CA PHE A 12 -6.61 -6.19 18.70
C PHE A 12 -5.49 -5.76 19.63
N LEU A 13 -4.77 -4.68 19.32
CA LEU A 13 -3.83 -4.05 20.24
C LEU A 13 -4.52 -3.68 21.57
N CYS A 14 -5.74 -3.14 21.52
CA CYS A 14 -6.55 -2.89 22.70
C CYS A 14 -6.81 -4.19 23.47
N ARG A 15 -7.29 -5.24 22.81
CA ARG A 15 -7.68 -6.52 23.43
C ARG A 15 -6.53 -7.29 24.07
N VAL A 16 -5.32 -7.22 23.49
CA VAL A 16 -4.14 -7.93 24.02
C VAL A 16 -3.57 -7.31 25.28
N GLY A 17 -3.94 -6.07 25.62
CA GLY A 17 -3.57 -5.50 26.92
C GLY A 17 -3.48 -3.98 27.00
N LEU A 18 -3.43 -3.24 25.87
CA LEU A 18 -3.34 -1.79 25.90
C LEU A 18 -4.58 -1.10 26.49
N ASN A 19 -5.70 -1.81 26.59
CA ASN A 19 -6.88 -1.35 27.31
C ASN A 19 -6.67 -1.09 28.81
N ARG A 20 -5.56 -1.56 29.37
CA ARG A 20 -5.20 -1.32 30.77
C ARG A 20 -4.50 0.02 30.98
N TRP A 21 -4.01 0.63 29.91
CA TRP A 21 -3.21 1.86 29.99
C TRP A 21 -4.08 3.12 30.04
N THR A 22 -5.31 3.04 29.54
CA THR A 22 -6.24 4.17 29.58
C THR A 22 -7.70 3.69 29.51
N PRO A 23 -8.62 4.38 30.17
CA PRO A 23 -10.04 4.25 29.88
C PRO A 23 -10.33 4.59 28.40
N ASN A 24 -11.33 3.95 27.82
CA ASN A 24 -11.74 4.15 26.44
C ASN A 24 -10.62 3.88 25.40
N ALA A 25 -9.72 2.93 25.69
CA ALA A 25 -8.61 2.57 24.80
C ALA A 25 -9.08 2.10 23.43
N ALA A 26 -10.19 1.36 23.31
CA ALA A 26 -10.64 0.82 22.02
C ALA A 26 -10.88 1.92 20.96
N PRO A 27 -11.73 2.95 21.18
CA PRO A 27 -11.89 4.01 20.20
C PRO A 27 -10.61 4.79 19.95
N ILE A 28 -9.76 5.02 20.97
CA ILE A 28 -8.47 5.70 20.80
C ILE A 28 -7.58 4.90 19.85
N LEU A 29 -7.40 3.60 20.06
CA LEU A 29 -6.49 2.76 19.29
C LEU A 29 -7.01 2.50 17.86
N MET A 30 -8.32 2.33 17.67
CA MET A 30 -8.92 2.18 16.35
C MET A 30 -8.77 3.46 15.52
N LEU A 31 -8.96 4.63 16.12
CA LEU A 31 -8.76 5.92 15.47
C LEU A 31 -7.27 6.18 15.22
N ALA A 32 -6.39 5.88 16.17
CA ALA A 32 -4.95 6.06 16.04
C ALA A 32 -4.34 5.18 14.93
N ALA A 33 -4.83 3.94 14.82
CA ALA A 33 -4.43 3.03 13.74
C ALA A 33 -4.87 3.50 12.34
N ASN A 34 -5.78 4.48 12.24
CA ASN A 34 -6.19 5.10 10.97
C ASN A 34 -5.79 6.58 10.87
N ALA A 35 -5.16 7.15 11.90
CA ALA A 35 -4.87 8.58 11.92
C ALA A 35 -3.94 9.05 10.77
N PRO A 36 -2.93 8.28 10.34
CA PRO A 36 -2.11 8.68 9.19
C PRO A 36 -2.91 8.83 7.90
N ASP A 37 -3.95 8.03 7.68
CA ASP A 37 -4.83 8.06 6.51
C ASP A 37 -5.77 9.30 6.46
N ILE A 38 -5.65 10.23 7.41
CA ILE A 38 -6.36 11.53 7.33
C ILE A 38 -6.01 12.28 6.04
N ASP A 39 -4.90 11.95 5.40
CA ASP A 39 -4.48 12.49 4.12
C ASP A 39 -5.47 12.18 2.96
N VAL A 40 -6.42 11.25 3.17
CA VAL A 40 -7.54 11.00 2.25
C VAL A 40 -8.34 12.27 1.93
N VAL A 41 -8.35 13.26 2.82
CA VAL A 41 -9.00 14.56 2.56
C VAL A 41 -8.41 15.28 1.34
N SER A 42 -7.18 14.97 0.95
CA SER A 42 -6.55 15.50 -0.27
C SER A 42 -7.25 15.04 -1.56
N ALA A 43 -8.06 13.97 -1.49
CA ALA A 43 -8.88 13.49 -2.61
C ALA A 43 -9.94 14.51 -3.07
N TRP A 44 -10.34 15.46 -2.20
CA TRP A 44 -11.21 16.57 -2.60
C TRP A 44 -10.60 17.45 -3.69
N GLY A 45 -9.27 17.52 -3.78
CA GLY A 45 -8.54 18.18 -4.86
C GLY A 45 -8.33 17.29 -6.11
N GLY A 46 -8.98 16.13 -6.18
CA GLY A 46 -8.90 15.17 -7.28
C GLY A 46 -7.87 14.06 -7.06
N SER A 47 -7.97 13.03 -7.91
CA SER A 47 -7.18 11.79 -7.76
C SER A 47 -5.67 11.98 -7.83
N LEU A 48 -5.18 12.95 -8.62
CA LEU A 48 -3.75 13.27 -8.69
C LEU A 48 -3.24 13.95 -7.40
N ASN A 49 -4.06 14.80 -6.77
CA ASN A 49 -3.75 15.38 -5.48
C ASN A 49 -3.72 14.30 -4.39
N TYR A 50 -4.69 13.40 -4.42
CA TYR A 50 -4.67 12.24 -3.52
C TYR A 50 -3.37 11.44 -3.67
N LEU A 51 -3.00 11.05 -4.90
CA LEU A 51 -1.76 10.32 -5.15
C LEU A 51 -0.51 11.05 -4.63
N HIS A 52 -0.48 12.38 -4.76
CA HIS A 52 0.66 13.20 -4.35
C HIS A 52 0.83 13.28 -2.84
N TYR A 53 -0.30 13.42 -2.10
CA TYR A 53 -0.29 13.63 -0.64
C TYR A 53 -0.49 12.35 0.15
N HIS A 54 -1.08 11.31 -0.44
CA HIS A 54 -1.26 10.03 0.22
C HIS A 54 0.08 9.38 0.54
N ARG A 55 0.20 8.92 1.78
CA ARG A 55 1.44 8.40 2.38
C ARG A 55 2.62 9.39 2.32
N HIS A 56 2.29 10.66 2.46
CA HIS A 56 3.26 11.75 2.54
C HIS A 56 3.61 12.02 4.02
N LEU A 57 3.55 13.28 4.45
CA LEU A 57 4.02 13.71 5.78
C LEU A 57 3.31 13.01 6.96
N THR A 58 2.01 12.71 6.82
CA THR A 58 1.22 12.00 7.85
C THR A 58 1.74 10.59 8.16
N HIS A 59 2.43 9.97 7.21
CA HIS A 59 3.04 8.65 7.33
C HIS A 59 4.54 8.69 7.68
N SER A 60 5.05 9.85 8.11
CA SER A 60 6.46 9.99 8.52
C SER A 60 6.65 9.75 10.02
N LEU A 61 7.87 9.38 10.41
CA LEU A 61 8.24 9.25 11.83
C LEU A 61 8.07 10.57 12.59
N VAL A 62 8.32 11.70 11.93
CA VAL A 62 8.17 13.04 12.54
C VAL A 62 6.71 13.34 12.86
N ALA A 63 5.76 12.87 12.04
CA ALA A 63 4.33 13.09 12.27
C ALA A 63 3.72 12.13 13.29
N MET A 64 4.36 11.01 13.62
CA MET A 64 3.81 9.99 14.54
C MET A 64 3.29 10.55 15.86
N PRO A 65 4.00 11.43 16.59
CA PRO A 65 3.50 11.97 17.85
C PRO A 65 2.20 12.77 17.66
N MET A 66 2.12 13.55 16.58
CA MET A 66 0.92 14.33 16.24
C MET A 66 -0.24 13.41 15.86
N MET A 67 0.00 12.38 15.02
CA MET A 67 -1.01 11.40 14.65
C MET A 67 -1.49 10.58 15.87
N ALA A 68 -0.66 10.38 16.88
CA ALA A 68 -1.03 9.70 18.10
C ALA A 68 -1.88 10.56 19.06
N ILE A 69 -1.57 11.86 19.20
CA ILE A 69 -2.29 12.73 20.12
C ILE A 69 -3.68 13.12 19.60
N LEU A 70 -3.88 13.26 18.28
CA LEU A 70 -5.15 13.64 17.68
C LEU A 70 -6.34 12.74 18.08
N PRO A 71 -6.27 11.41 18.01
CA PRO A 71 -7.34 10.50 18.48
C PRO A 71 -7.62 10.62 19.98
N VAL A 72 -6.57 10.85 20.78
CA VAL A 72 -6.73 11.05 22.23
C VAL A 72 -7.53 12.33 22.50
N LEU A 73 -7.16 13.43 21.86
CA LEU A 73 -7.86 14.71 21.94
C LEU A 73 -9.31 14.60 21.44
N LEU A 74 -9.55 13.87 20.36
CA LEU A 74 -10.88 13.65 19.82
C LEU A 74 -11.77 12.89 20.82
N VAL A 75 -11.28 11.80 21.41
CA VAL A 75 -12.02 11.00 22.37
C VAL A 75 -12.26 11.77 23.66
N TRP A 76 -11.28 12.52 24.14
CA TRP A 76 -11.43 13.35 25.34
C TRP A 76 -12.35 14.56 25.11
N GLY A 77 -12.08 15.34 24.09
CA GLY A 77 -12.74 16.64 23.88
C GLY A 77 -14.12 16.51 23.24
N VAL A 78 -14.21 15.81 22.08
CA VAL A 78 -15.46 15.71 21.31
C VAL A 78 -16.42 14.69 21.94
N PHE A 79 -15.92 13.51 22.26
CA PHE A 79 -16.76 12.46 22.87
C PHE A 79 -16.88 12.55 24.40
N ARG A 80 -16.22 13.56 25.02
CA ARG A 80 -16.29 13.82 26.47
C ARG A 80 -15.96 12.59 27.33
N LYS A 81 -14.99 11.76 26.88
CA LYS A 81 -14.60 10.53 27.58
C LYS A 81 -13.36 10.75 28.44
N ARG A 82 -13.30 10.03 29.58
CA ARG A 82 -12.11 10.04 30.44
C ARG A 82 -10.94 9.35 29.75
N VAL A 83 -9.74 9.90 29.89
CA VAL A 83 -8.47 9.36 29.38
C VAL A 83 -7.38 9.47 30.44
N ALA A 84 -6.49 8.49 30.48
CA ALA A 84 -5.22 8.58 31.20
C ALA A 84 -4.16 9.04 30.18
N TRP A 85 -3.80 10.33 30.19
CA TRP A 85 -3.06 10.99 29.11
C TRP A 85 -1.79 10.27 28.66
N ALA A 86 -0.88 9.95 29.59
CA ALA A 86 0.38 9.28 29.26
C ALA A 86 0.11 7.88 28.65
N GLY A 87 -0.75 7.09 29.30
CA GLY A 87 -1.10 5.75 28.81
C GLY A 87 -1.86 5.79 27.47
N ALA A 88 -2.76 6.77 27.31
CA ALA A 88 -3.51 6.98 26.06
C ALA A 88 -2.56 7.34 24.89
N PHE A 89 -1.64 8.28 25.12
CA PHE A 89 -0.67 8.71 24.12
C PHE A 89 0.27 7.57 23.72
N LEU A 90 0.86 6.84 24.68
CA LEU A 90 1.76 5.74 24.37
C LEU A 90 1.05 4.60 23.65
N ALA A 91 -0.19 4.26 24.07
CA ALA A 91 -0.98 3.26 23.38
C ALA A 91 -1.34 3.69 21.95
N ALA A 92 -1.72 4.95 21.74
CA ALA A 92 -1.99 5.52 20.43
C ALA A 92 -0.73 5.54 19.56
N LEU A 93 0.45 5.84 20.12
CA LEU A 93 1.71 5.81 19.40
C LEU A 93 2.04 4.40 18.88
N ILE A 94 1.77 3.36 19.66
CA ILE A 94 1.91 1.96 19.21
C ILE A 94 0.93 1.65 18.06
N ALA A 95 -0.29 2.16 18.12
CA ALA A 95 -1.28 1.96 17.06
C ALA A 95 -0.87 2.67 15.76
N VAL A 96 -0.36 3.91 15.84
CA VAL A 96 0.22 4.62 14.68
C VAL A 96 1.43 3.87 14.14
N ALA A 97 2.33 3.39 15.00
CA ALA A 97 3.48 2.59 14.58
C ALA A 97 3.05 1.31 13.83
N SER A 98 2.00 0.63 14.31
CA SER A 98 1.46 -0.55 13.62
C SER A 98 0.88 -0.22 12.25
N HIS A 99 0.27 0.96 12.07
CA HIS A 99 -0.18 1.44 10.77
C HIS A 99 1.00 1.60 9.81
N LEU A 100 2.03 2.35 10.21
CA LEU A 100 3.21 2.59 9.38
C LEU A 100 3.92 1.26 9.02
N LEU A 101 4.01 0.33 9.97
CA LEU A 101 4.61 -0.97 9.72
C LEU A 101 3.84 -1.77 8.67
N LEU A 102 2.52 -1.86 8.80
CA LEU A 102 1.66 -2.55 7.84
C LEU A 102 1.72 -1.91 6.44
N ASP A 103 1.84 -0.59 6.38
CA ASP A 103 1.97 0.12 5.10
C ASP A 103 3.34 -0.02 4.47
N PHE A 104 4.38 -0.19 5.28
CA PHE A 104 5.72 -0.49 4.81
C PHE A 104 5.84 -1.88 4.17
N THR A 105 5.01 -2.85 4.59
CA THR A 105 5.07 -4.22 4.04
C THR A 105 4.54 -4.33 2.62
N ASN A 106 3.72 -3.39 2.16
CA ASN A 106 3.07 -3.51 0.85
C ASN A 106 3.83 -2.81 -0.30
N VAL A 107 3.42 -3.12 -1.53
CA VAL A 107 4.05 -2.64 -2.80
C VAL A 107 3.95 -1.13 -2.99
N TYR A 108 2.97 -0.47 -2.38
CA TYR A 108 2.82 0.98 -2.50
C TYR A 108 3.98 1.70 -1.83
N GLY A 109 4.34 1.26 -0.61
CA GLY A 109 5.39 1.86 0.20
C GLY A 109 4.94 3.10 0.98
N ILE A 110 5.87 3.68 1.74
CA ILE A 110 5.70 4.89 2.53
C ILE A 110 6.95 5.78 2.47
N ARG A 111 6.81 7.07 2.75
CA ARG A 111 7.93 8.03 2.87
C ARG A 111 8.24 8.31 4.34
N LEU A 112 8.84 7.34 5.00
CA LEU A 112 9.01 7.30 6.45
C LEU A 112 9.88 8.45 6.99
N PHE A 113 10.84 8.95 6.19
CA PHE A 113 11.83 9.93 6.63
C PHE A 113 11.52 11.37 6.20
N LEU A 114 10.32 11.66 5.72
CA LEU A 114 9.92 13.05 5.47
C LEU A 114 9.96 13.87 6.76
N PRO A 115 10.35 15.16 6.70
CA PRO A 115 10.71 15.96 5.51
C PRO A 115 12.18 15.83 5.08
N PHE A 116 13.00 15.03 5.74
CA PHE A 116 14.46 14.94 5.52
C PHE A 116 14.82 14.14 4.27
N SER A 117 14.07 13.08 3.95
CA SER A 117 14.24 12.29 2.73
C SER A 117 12.88 11.95 2.12
N GLY A 118 12.76 12.16 0.81
CA GLY A 118 11.57 11.79 0.03
C GLY A 118 11.59 10.36 -0.49
N GLU A 119 12.52 9.53 -0.03
CA GLU A 119 12.67 8.15 -0.46
C GLU A 119 11.45 7.30 -0.10
N TRP A 120 11.00 6.49 -1.08
CA TRP A 120 9.96 5.50 -0.89
C TRP A 120 10.54 4.21 -0.33
N LEU A 121 10.06 3.81 0.83
CA LEU A 121 10.45 2.58 1.51
C LEU A 121 9.31 1.57 1.42
N ARG A 122 9.63 0.32 1.09
CA ARG A 122 8.67 -0.78 0.96
C ARG A 122 9.37 -2.13 1.10
N LEU A 123 8.64 -3.14 1.51
CA LEU A 123 9.13 -4.52 1.60
C LEU A 123 8.58 -5.44 0.50
N ASP A 124 7.50 -5.04 -0.17
CA ASP A 124 6.84 -5.83 -1.21
C ASP A 124 6.39 -7.23 -0.75
N THR A 125 6.10 -7.40 0.53
CA THR A 125 5.73 -8.71 1.10
C THR A 125 4.25 -8.99 1.04
N THR A 126 3.40 -7.94 1.12
CA THR A 126 1.94 -8.06 1.16
C THR A 126 1.25 -7.20 0.09
N ALA A 127 0.05 -7.59 -0.28
CA ALA A 127 -0.83 -6.75 -1.09
C ALA A 127 -1.46 -5.64 -0.22
N VAL A 128 -1.97 -4.57 -0.85
CA VAL A 128 -2.71 -3.50 -0.14
C VAL A 128 -3.95 -4.07 0.54
N ILE A 129 -4.65 -4.99 -0.14
CA ILE A 129 -5.71 -5.84 0.43
C ILE A 129 -5.18 -7.27 0.39
N ASP A 130 -4.83 -7.80 1.56
CA ASP A 130 -4.29 -9.16 1.69
C ASP A 130 -5.33 -10.07 2.35
N LEU A 131 -5.80 -11.07 1.61
CA LEU A 131 -6.90 -11.94 2.04
C LEU A 131 -6.51 -12.86 3.20
N TRP A 132 -5.23 -13.19 3.37
CA TRP A 132 -4.77 -13.99 4.51
C TRP A 132 -4.80 -13.16 5.81
N ILE A 133 -4.35 -11.91 5.73
CA ILE A 133 -4.45 -10.96 6.83
C ILE A 133 -5.93 -10.72 7.17
N TRP A 134 -6.78 -10.48 6.16
CA TRP A 134 -8.21 -10.32 6.36
C TRP A 134 -8.85 -11.54 7.01
N GLY A 135 -8.51 -12.74 6.56
CA GLY A 135 -8.98 -14.00 7.16
C GLY A 135 -8.63 -14.09 8.64
N ALA A 136 -7.38 -13.80 9.01
CA ALA A 136 -6.95 -13.81 10.40
C ALA A 136 -7.67 -12.76 11.25
N LEU A 137 -7.85 -11.53 10.74
CA LEU A 137 -8.56 -10.46 11.42
C LEU A 137 -10.04 -10.77 11.60
N LEU A 138 -10.71 -11.27 10.57
CA LEU A 138 -12.13 -11.69 10.63
C LEU A 138 -12.34 -12.82 11.64
N LEU A 139 -11.49 -13.84 11.63
CA LEU A 139 -11.55 -14.93 12.63
C LEU A 139 -11.29 -14.40 14.03
N GLY A 140 -10.33 -13.48 14.20
CA GLY A 140 -10.05 -12.84 15.49
C GLY A 140 -11.21 -12.04 16.06
N VAL A 141 -12.12 -11.53 15.21
CA VAL A 141 -13.36 -10.86 15.64
C VAL A 141 -14.51 -11.85 15.77
N ALA A 142 -14.70 -12.76 14.81
CA ALA A 142 -15.84 -13.65 14.73
C ALA A 142 -15.83 -14.71 15.84
N VAL A 143 -14.69 -15.35 16.11
CA VAL A 143 -14.60 -16.44 17.11
C VAL A 143 -15.05 -15.99 18.51
N PRO A 144 -14.56 -14.86 19.08
CA PRO A 144 -15.06 -14.44 20.39
C PRO A 144 -16.50 -13.97 20.35
N SER A 145 -16.98 -13.44 19.23
CA SER A 145 -18.38 -12.97 19.09
C SER A 145 -19.35 -14.17 19.08
N LEU A 146 -19.05 -15.20 18.27
CA LEU A 146 -19.83 -16.45 18.25
C LEU A 146 -19.78 -17.18 19.60
N SER A 147 -18.60 -17.26 20.22
CA SER A 147 -18.44 -17.86 21.54
C SER A 147 -19.28 -17.16 22.61
N ARG A 148 -19.47 -15.84 22.51
CA ARG A 148 -20.36 -15.08 23.41
C ARG A 148 -21.83 -15.43 23.19
N LEU A 149 -22.26 -15.49 21.92
CA LEU A 149 -23.66 -15.85 21.59
C LEU A 149 -24.01 -17.24 22.11
N VAL A 150 -23.16 -18.24 21.85
CA VAL A 150 -23.38 -19.61 22.36
C VAL A 150 -23.33 -19.67 23.89
N SER A 151 -22.41 -18.95 24.53
CA SER A 151 -22.30 -18.95 26.01
C SER A 151 -23.43 -18.21 26.68
N SER A 152 -24.07 -17.23 26.06
CA SER A 152 -25.22 -16.51 26.58
C SER A 152 -26.48 -17.39 26.63
N GLU A 153 -26.55 -18.38 25.74
CA GLU A 153 -27.67 -19.35 25.74
C GLU A 153 -27.48 -20.51 26.73
N ILE A 154 -26.22 -20.86 27.04
CA ILE A 154 -25.92 -22.09 27.82
C ILE A 154 -25.54 -21.77 29.27
N SER A 155 -25.02 -20.59 29.62
CA SER A 155 -24.56 -20.31 31.00
C SER A 155 -24.17 -18.84 31.25
N SER A 156 -24.36 -18.38 32.47
CA SER A 156 -24.12 -17.03 33.03
C SER A 156 -22.62 -16.58 33.08
N GLY A 157 -21.78 -17.02 32.18
CA GLY A 157 -20.31 -16.89 32.30
C GLY A 157 -19.65 -15.67 31.65
N LYS A 158 -19.88 -14.44 32.17
CA LYS A 158 -19.16 -13.21 31.72
C LYS A 158 -17.64 -13.32 31.72
N ALA A 159 -17.04 -14.02 32.67
CA ALA A 159 -15.59 -14.10 32.84
C ALA A 159 -14.85 -14.90 31.70
N ARG A 160 -15.50 -15.94 31.17
CA ARG A 160 -14.93 -16.80 30.14
C ARG A 160 -14.81 -16.09 28.77
N SER A 161 -15.77 -15.21 28.46
CA SER A 161 -15.86 -14.44 27.23
C SER A 161 -14.69 -13.45 27.02
N ILE A 162 -14.22 -12.79 28.10
CA ILE A 162 -13.12 -11.81 28.02
C ILE A 162 -11.78 -12.51 27.70
N ARG A 163 -11.52 -13.69 28.25
CA ARG A 163 -10.31 -14.48 27.97
C ARG A 163 -10.24 -14.93 26.51
N HIS A 164 -11.34 -15.35 25.91
CA HIS A 164 -11.40 -15.77 24.50
C HIS A 164 -11.11 -14.61 23.55
N GLY A 165 -11.63 -13.40 23.80
CA GLY A 165 -11.37 -12.24 22.97
C GLY A 165 -9.90 -11.79 22.97
N ARG A 166 -9.19 -11.94 24.11
CA ARG A 166 -7.75 -11.64 24.20
C ARG A 166 -6.91 -12.67 23.45
N ALA A 167 -7.22 -13.95 23.62
CA ALA A 167 -6.49 -15.03 22.96
C ALA A 167 -6.63 -14.95 21.44
N SER A 168 -7.84 -14.72 20.91
CA SER A 168 -8.08 -14.55 19.47
C SER A 168 -7.36 -13.34 18.91
N ALA A 169 -7.34 -12.22 19.61
CA ALA A 169 -6.62 -11.02 19.18
C ALA A 169 -5.10 -11.26 19.17
N ALA A 170 -4.57 -11.91 20.21
CA ALA A 170 -3.15 -12.27 20.25
C ALA A 170 -2.78 -13.24 19.11
N PHE A 171 -3.61 -14.26 18.87
CA PHE A 171 -3.40 -15.19 17.76
C PHE A 171 -3.38 -14.45 16.40
N ALA A 172 -4.35 -13.56 16.15
CA ALA A 172 -4.39 -12.82 14.89
C ALA A 172 -3.15 -11.91 14.70
N LEU A 173 -2.72 -11.18 15.75
CA LEU A 173 -1.53 -10.35 15.67
C LEU A 173 -0.24 -11.17 15.45
N VAL A 174 -0.10 -12.29 16.16
CA VAL A 174 1.02 -13.20 15.99
C VAL A 174 1.01 -13.83 14.60
N PHE A 175 -0.17 -14.22 14.10
CA PHE A 175 -0.33 -14.72 12.72
C PHE A 175 0.15 -13.68 11.70
N ILE A 176 -0.26 -12.42 11.81
CA ILE A 176 0.17 -11.35 10.90
C ILE A 176 1.70 -11.23 10.91
N LEU A 177 2.32 -11.19 12.08
CA LEU A 177 3.80 -11.09 12.19
C LEU A 177 4.52 -12.29 11.57
N LEU A 178 4.03 -13.52 11.83
CA LEU A 178 4.61 -14.74 11.27
C LEU A 178 4.38 -14.83 9.75
N TYR A 179 3.20 -14.43 9.30
CA TYR A 179 2.84 -14.38 7.89
C TYR A 179 3.76 -13.39 7.15
N ASP A 180 3.89 -12.14 7.63
CA ASP A 180 4.77 -11.15 7.03
C ASP A 180 6.23 -11.61 7.04
N GLY A 181 6.69 -12.23 8.14
CA GLY A 181 8.03 -12.81 8.21
C GLY A 181 8.25 -13.93 7.18
N GLY A 182 7.27 -14.83 7.04
CA GLY A 182 7.28 -15.89 6.02
C GLY A 182 7.26 -15.31 4.59
N ARG A 183 6.41 -14.31 4.35
CA ARG A 183 6.37 -13.59 3.07
C ARG A 183 7.70 -12.89 2.75
N ALA A 184 8.36 -12.31 3.75
CA ALA A 184 9.68 -11.70 3.55
C ALA A 184 10.76 -12.73 3.13
N VAL A 185 10.72 -13.93 3.67
CA VAL A 185 11.62 -15.03 3.22
C VAL A 185 11.31 -15.44 1.79
N LEU A 186 10.03 -15.63 1.45
CA LEU A 186 9.60 -16.00 0.09
C LEU A 186 9.90 -14.86 -0.91
N HIS A 187 9.71 -13.61 -0.53
CA HIS A 187 10.05 -12.45 -1.35
C HIS A 187 11.55 -12.42 -1.70
N ARG A 188 12.43 -12.61 -0.70
CA ARG A 188 13.88 -12.69 -0.95
C ARG A 188 14.23 -13.81 -1.92
N ARG A 189 13.58 -14.97 -1.81
CA ARG A 189 13.76 -16.07 -2.75
C ARG A 189 13.28 -15.71 -4.17
N ALA A 190 12.13 -15.04 -4.29
CA ALA A 190 11.60 -14.58 -5.55
C ALA A 190 12.54 -13.57 -6.23
N VAL A 191 13.02 -12.56 -5.48
CA VAL A 191 13.99 -11.57 -5.97
C VAL A 191 15.28 -12.25 -6.43
N ALA A 192 15.87 -13.14 -5.62
CA ALA A 192 17.09 -13.86 -6.00
C ALA A 192 16.91 -14.73 -7.25
N THR A 193 15.72 -15.32 -7.44
CA THR A 193 15.41 -16.06 -8.67
C THR A 193 15.37 -15.16 -9.89
N LEU A 194 14.77 -13.96 -9.77
CA LEU A 194 14.74 -12.97 -10.85
C LEU A 194 16.14 -12.40 -11.16
N GLU A 195 16.93 -12.10 -10.16
CA GLU A 195 18.28 -11.53 -10.32
C GLU A 195 19.27 -12.52 -10.95
N SER A 196 19.07 -13.83 -10.75
CA SER A 196 19.98 -14.87 -11.23
C SER A 196 19.87 -15.15 -12.74
N ARG A 197 19.02 -14.47 -13.48
CA ARG A 197 18.73 -14.76 -14.90
C ARG A 197 19.11 -13.61 -15.82
N LEU A 198 19.35 -13.94 -17.07
CA LEU A 198 19.50 -12.98 -18.16
C LEU A 198 18.16 -12.84 -18.90
N TYR A 199 17.89 -11.62 -19.35
CA TYR A 199 16.68 -11.22 -20.06
C TYR A 199 17.05 -10.72 -21.43
N GLN A 200 16.76 -11.48 -22.49
CA GLN A 200 17.23 -11.20 -23.85
C GLN A 200 18.77 -10.98 -23.92
N GLY A 201 19.52 -11.69 -23.07
CA GLY A 201 20.98 -11.54 -22.98
C GLY A 201 21.47 -10.42 -22.07
N GLU A 202 20.59 -9.57 -21.52
CA GLU A 202 20.92 -8.49 -20.59
C GLU A 202 20.76 -8.92 -19.14
N ALA A 203 21.63 -8.46 -18.25
CA ALA A 203 21.48 -8.60 -16.82
C ALA A 203 20.42 -7.60 -16.31
N PRO A 204 19.62 -7.97 -15.29
CA PRO A 204 18.66 -7.03 -14.70
C PRO A 204 19.39 -5.88 -14.00
N SER A 205 18.91 -4.64 -14.20
CA SER A 205 19.36 -3.46 -13.46
C SER A 205 18.61 -3.28 -12.15
N ARG A 206 17.33 -3.61 -12.14
CA ARG A 206 16.47 -3.66 -10.94
C ARG A 206 15.42 -4.76 -11.07
N VAL A 207 15.06 -5.39 -9.98
CA VAL A 207 13.97 -6.37 -9.91
C VAL A 207 12.99 -6.05 -8.79
N VAL A 208 11.75 -6.44 -8.97
CA VAL A 208 10.71 -6.43 -7.94
C VAL A 208 9.90 -7.70 -8.06
N ALA A 209 9.66 -8.34 -6.94
CA ALA A 209 8.69 -9.42 -6.82
C ALA A 209 7.42 -8.89 -6.15
N ILE A 210 6.35 -8.73 -6.92
CA ILE A 210 5.07 -8.19 -6.46
C ILE A 210 4.24 -9.35 -5.92
N PRO A 211 3.68 -9.25 -4.69
CA PRO A 211 2.96 -10.33 -4.05
C PRO A 211 1.64 -10.63 -4.77
N GLY A 212 1.39 -11.91 -5.04
CA GLY A 212 0.09 -12.44 -5.44
C GLY A 212 -0.75 -12.87 -4.24
N PHE A 213 -1.97 -13.34 -4.52
CA PHE A 213 -2.85 -13.95 -3.53
C PHE A 213 -2.24 -15.23 -2.93
N ASP A 214 -1.70 -16.08 -3.79
CA ASP A 214 -0.97 -17.28 -3.39
C ASP A 214 0.41 -16.86 -2.84
N PRO A 215 0.79 -17.24 -1.60
CA PRO A 215 2.07 -16.90 -1.02
C PRO A 215 3.29 -17.35 -1.82
N LEU A 216 3.15 -18.40 -2.63
CA LEU A 216 4.22 -18.97 -3.45
C LEU A 216 4.28 -18.39 -4.86
N ARG A 217 3.27 -17.58 -5.26
CA ARG A 217 3.19 -16.97 -6.57
C ARG A 217 3.43 -15.47 -6.50
N TRP A 218 4.33 -15.00 -7.35
CA TRP A 218 4.78 -13.61 -7.44
C TRP A 218 4.70 -13.12 -8.86
N ARG A 219 4.41 -11.85 -9.04
CA ARG A 219 4.59 -11.19 -10.32
C ARG A 219 5.98 -10.56 -10.34
N GLY A 220 6.88 -11.12 -11.15
CA GLY A 220 8.21 -10.57 -11.37
C GLY A 220 8.14 -9.36 -12.30
N LEU A 221 8.72 -8.25 -11.88
CA LEU A 221 8.98 -7.07 -12.69
C LEU A 221 10.49 -6.86 -12.74
N VAL A 222 11.04 -6.99 -13.92
CA VAL A 222 12.47 -6.85 -14.19
C VAL A 222 12.71 -5.64 -15.07
N GLU A 223 13.65 -4.79 -14.69
CA GLU A 223 14.10 -3.66 -15.47
C GLU A 223 15.49 -3.95 -16.05
N THR A 224 15.63 -3.73 -17.33
CA THR A 224 16.92 -3.66 -18.02
C THR A 224 17.15 -2.24 -18.59
N PRO A 225 18.31 -1.91 -19.13
CA PRO A 225 18.53 -0.62 -19.80
C PRO A 225 17.50 -0.31 -20.89
N GLY A 226 17.09 -1.32 -21.70
CA GLY A 226 16.23 -1.12 -22.87
C GLY A 226 14.75 -1.42 -22.65
N PHE A 227 14.38 -2.20 -21.64
CA PHE A 227 13.00 -2.67 -21.48
C PHE A 227 12.64 -3.04 -20.04
N TYR A 228 11.35 -3.22 -19.79
CA TYR A 228 10.82 -3.94 -18.65
C TYR A 228 10.32 -5.30 -19.11
N GLN A 229 10.49 -6.31 -18.27
CA GLN A 229 9.84 -7.61 -18.46
C GLN A 229 8.97 -7.95 -17.26
N VAL A 230 7.75 -8.37 -17.53
CA VAL A 230 6.77 -8.83 -16.52
C VAL A 230 6.52 -10.30 -16.74
N SER A 231 6.60 -11.10 -15.68
CA SER A 231 6.35 -12.54 -15.73
C SER A 231 5.75 -13.05 -14.42
N ASP A 232 4.95 -14.09 -14.49
CA ASP A 232 4.51 -14.81 -13.32
C ASP A 232 5.61 -15.76 -12.86
N LEU A 233 5.93 -15.71 -11.56
CA LEU A 233 6.94 -16.55 -10.90
C LEU A 233 6.25 -17.44 -9.88
N ASP A 234 6.32 -18.76 -10.09
CA ASP A 234 5.91 -19.78 -9.14
C ASP A 234 7.18 -20.37 -8.46
N LEU A 235 7.27 -20.22 -7.14
CA LEU A 235 8.42 -20.68 -6.37
C LEU A 235 8.46 -22.20 -6.17
N THR A 236 7.41 -22.92 -6.58
CA THR A 236 7.33 -24.39 -6.48
C THR A 236 7.83 -25.11 -7.72
N GLY A 237 7.92 -24.41 -8.85
CA GLY A 237 8.26 -24.98 -10.16
C GLY A 237 9.52 -24.38 -10.78
N ALA A 238 9.90 -24.96 -11.93
CA ALA A 238 10.93 -24.37 -12.78
C ALA A 238 10.37 -23.13 -13.47
N TRP A 239 11.01 -21.99 -13.24
CA TRP A 239 10.63 -20.73 -13.86
C TRP A 239 11.53 -20.42 -15.07
N ASN A 240 10.90 -20.00 -16.18
CA ASN A 240 11.60 -19.62 -17.40
C ASN A 240 11.31 -18.14 -17.74
N PRO A 241 12.34 -17.27 -17.77
CA PRO A 241 12.17 -15.86 -18.12
C PRO A 241 11.62 -15.64 -19.54
N ALA A 242 11.81 -16.58 -20.47
CA ALA A 242 11.31 -16.44 -21.84
C ALA A 242 9.77 -16.34 -21.95
N HIS A 243 9.04 -16.76 -20.92
CA HIS A 243 7.56 -16.65 -20.90
C HIS A 243 7.04 -15.28 -20.46
N GLY A 244 7.93 -14.33 -20.13
CA GLY A 244 7.55 -12.98 -19.71
C GLY A 244 7.16 -12.08 -20.88
N THR A 245 6.31 -11.10 -20.59
CA THR A 245 5.94 -10.05 -21.56
C THR A 245 6.92 -8.89 -21.46
N VAL A 246 7.45 -8.47 -22.60
CA VAL A 246 8.46 -7.41 -22.72
C VAL A 246 7.79 -6.09 -23.09
N PHE A 247 8.22 -5.01 -22.45
CA PHE A 247 7.78 -3.63 -22.69
C PHE A 247 9.02 -2.76 -22.92
N TYR A 248 9.30 -2.41 -24.17
CA TYR A 248 10.43 -1.59 -24.53
C TYR A 248 10.27 -0.16 -24.02
N LYS A 249 11.35 0.41 -23.51
CA LYS A 249 11.40 1.81 -23.10
C LYS A 249 11.37 2.69 -24.36
N ALA A 250 10.62 3.79 -24.31
CA ALA A 250 10.58 4.75 -25.42
C ALA A 250 11.95 5.36 -25.66
N ALA A 251 12.33 5.49 -26.94
CA ALA A 251 13.52 6.26 -27.32
C ALA A 251 13.35 7.74 -26.89
N PRO A 252 14.45 8.48 -26.69
CA PRO A 252 14.40 9.91 -26.41
C PRO A 252 13.61 10.65 -27.50
N ASP A 253 12.63 11.47 -27.10
CA ASP A 253 11.78 12.26 -27.99
C ASP A 253 11.43 13.58 -27.28
N ALA A 254 11.42 14.69 -28.02
CA ALA A 254 11.05 16.00 -27.48
C ALA A 254 9.64 16.04 -26.85
N ALA A 255 8.73 15.17 -27.31
CA ALA A 255 7.40 15.04 -26.72
C ALA A 255 7.45 14.49 -25.30
N LEU A 256 8.38 13.58 -24.98
CA LEU A 256 8.59 13.10 -23.60
C LEU A 256 9.04 14.24 -22.69
N ASP A 257 9.98 15.07 -23.17
CA ASP A 257 10.51 16.20 -22.41
C ASP A 257 9.42 17.27 -22.20
N ALA A 258 8.60 17.53 -23.20
CA ALA A 258 7.47 18.44 -23.09
C ALA A 258 6.43 17.94 -22.06
N ALA A 259 6.07 16.67 -22.12
CA ALA A 259 5.16 16.05 -21.14
C ALA A 259 5.73 16.07 -19.73
N ARG A 260 7.03 15.71 -19.56
CA ARG A 260 7.73 15.66 -18.26
C ARG A 260 7.72 17.01 -17.53
N ARG A 261 7.73 18.14 -18.25
CA ARG A 261 7.70 19.50 -17.66
C ARG A 261 6.34 19.87 -17.08
N THR A 262 5.28 19.17 -17.41
CA THR A 262 3.94 19.46 -16.91
C THR A 262 3.80 19.04 -15.44
N ALA A 263 3.02 19.81 -14.67
CA ALA A 263 2.78 19.53 -13.25
C ALA A 263 2.16 18.13 -13.02
N THR A 264 1.31 17.66 -13.95
CA THR A 264 0.69 16.33 -13.89
C THR A 264 1.74 15.23 -13.90
N PHE A 265 2.69 15.28 -14.85
CA PHE A 265 3.74 14.28 -14.97
C PHE A 265 4.77 14.38 -13.83
N GLN A 266 5.13 15.58 -13.40
CA GLN A 266 6.04 15.77 -12.26
C GLN A 266 5.47 15.17 -10.97
N ARG A 267 4.19 15.39 -10.67
CA ARG A 267 3.53 14.79 -9.51
C ARG A 267 3.46 13.28 -9.60
N PHE A 268 3.19 12.73 -10.79
CA PHE A 268 3.15 11.29 -10.97
C PHE A 268 4.55 10.66 -10.90
N LEU A 269 5.58 11.31 -11.47
CA LEU A 269 6.97 10.85 -11.37
C LEU A 269 7.51 10.83 -9.93
N ALA A 270 7.02 11.70 -9.06
CA ALA A 270 7.34 11.66 -7.64
C ALA A 270 6.82 10.40 -6.94
N PHE A 271 5.83 9.73 -7.52
CA PHE A 271 5.27 8.46 -7.05
C PHE A 271 5.82 7.25 -7.82
N ALA A 272 5.91 7.33 -9.14
CA ALA A 272 6.24 6.21 -10.01
C ALA A 272 7.70 5.78 -9.84
N GLN A 273 7.91 4.56 -9.32
CA GLN A 273 9.25 4.02 -9.09
C GLN A 273 9.75 3.17 -10.26
N PHE A 274 8.83 2.64 -11.10
CA PHE A 274 9.13 1.88 -12.32
C PHE A 274 8.41 2.52 -13.52
N PRO A 275 8.84 3.73 -13.93
CA PRO A 275 8.15 4.50 -14.96
C PRO A 275 8.40 3.94 -16.36
N LEU A 276 7.33 3.51 -17.04
CA LEU A 276 7.34 3.17 -18.46
C LEU A 276 6.68 4.28 -19.27
N TRP A 277 7.42 4.84 -20.22
CA TRP A 277 6.92 5.84 -21.16
C TRP A 277 6.48 5.20 -22.46
N ARG A 278 5.38 5.70 -23.04
CA ARG A 278 4.90 5.29 -24.36
C ARG A 278 4.51 6.52 -25.16
N ILE A 279 4.88 6.52 -26.44
CA ILE A 279 4.45 7.53 -27.41
C ILE A 279 3.63 6.83 -28.47
N THR A 280 2.46 7.37 -28.78
CA THR A 280 1.58 6.90 -29.86
C THR A 280 1.02 8.10 -30.62
N PRO A 281 0.59 7.93 -31.89
CA PRO A 281 -0.18 8.95 -32.59
C PRO A 281 -1.44 9.30 -31.78
N ALA A 282 -1.85 10.56 -31.78
CA ALA A 282 -3.07 11.05 -31.18
C ALA A 282 -4.08 11.37 -32.27
N PRO A 283 -4.98 10.42 -32.66
CA PRO A 283 -5.91 10.63 -33.77
C PRO A 283 -6.91 11.76 -33.53
N GLU A 284 -7.10 12.14 -32.27
CA GLU A 284 -7.93 13.27 -31.84
C GLU A 284 -7.33 14.66 -32.13
N ILE A 285 -6.05 14.71 -32.54
CA ILE A 285 -5.33 15.95 -32.86
C ILE A 285 -4.59 15.74 -34.18
N GLU A 286 -4.79 16.62 -35.16
CA GLU A 286 -4.10 16.53 -36.45
C GLU A 286 -2.57 16.49 -36.27
N ARG A 287 -1.93 15.40 -36.74
CA ARG A 287 -0.50 15.11 -36.56
C ARG A 287 -0.03 15.18 -35.11
N GLY A 288 -0.97 14.95 -34.15
CA GLY A 288 -0.68 14.98 -32.72
C GLY A 288 0.02 13.74 -32.24
N LYS A 289 0.70 13.88 -31.08
CA LYS A 289 1.30 12.78 -30.32
C LYS A 289 0.58 12.63 -28.98
N ARG A 290 0.45 11.38 -28.56
CA ARG A 290 0.00 11.00 -27.21
C ARG A 290 1.19 10.45 -26.45
N VAL A 291 1.50 11.07 -25.32
CA VAL A 291 2.53 10.60 -24.38
C VAL A 291 1.84 10.03 -23.17
N GLU A 292 2.18 8.82 -22.79
CA GLU A 292 1.66 8.12 -21.63
C GLU A 292 2.81 7.67 -20.73
N LEU A 293 2.57 7.72 -19.43
CA LEU A 293 3.50 7.27 -18.38
C LEU A 293 2.76 6.36 -17.42
N PHE A 294 3.31 5.18 -17.19
CA PHE A 294 2.77 4.13 -16.32
C PHE A 294 3.73 3.85 -15.16
N ASP A 295 3.22 3.41 -14.01
CA ASP A 295 4.06 2.72 -13.02
C ASP A 295 3.84 1.21 -13.15
N MET A 296 4.86 0.51 -13.61
CA MET A 296 4.82 -0.92 -13.93
C MET A 296 4.57 -1.82 -12.72
N ARG A 297 4.68 -1.32 -11.50
CA ARG A 297 4.30 -2.06 -10.29
C ARG A 297 2.80 -2.33 -10.21
N PHE A 298 1.98 -1.43 -10.76
CA PHE A 298 0.53 -1.43 -10.64
C PHE A 298 -0.21 -1.73 -11.93
N GLY A 299 0.39 -2.46 -12.83
CA GLY A 299 -0.25 -2.86 -14.07
C GLY A 299 0.68 -2.80 -15.27
N THR A 300 0.11 -2.96 -16.44
CA THR A 300 0.79 -2.87 -17.74
C THR A 300 0.11 -1.80 -18.59
N PRO A 301 0.69 -1.41 -19.74
CA PRO A 301 0.01 -0.49 -20.65
C PRO A 301 -1.36 -0.96 -21.17
N ALA A 302 -1.64 -2.28 -21.13
CA ALA A 302 -2.96 -2.82 -21.49
C ALA A 302 -3.98 -2.64 -20.35
N GLU A 303 -3.52 -2.79 -19.11
CA GLU A 303 -4.35 -2.69 -17.90
C GLU A 303 -3.62 -1.84 -16.84
N PRO A 304 -3.58 -0.51 -17.04
CA PRO A 304 -2.84 0.37 -16.13
C PRO A 304 -3.60 0.61 -14.84
N GLY A 305 -2.96 0.38 -13.69
CA GLY A 305 -3.49 0.80 -12.38
C GLY A 305 -3.34 2.30 -12.16
N PHE A 306 -2.22 2.88 -12.60
CA PHE A 306 -1.94 4.32 -12.56
C PHE A 306 -1.32 4.78 -13.88
N MET A 307 -1.84 5.86 -14.43
CA MET A 307 -1.36 6.39 -15.70
C MET A 307 -1.55 7.90 -15.79
N THR A 308 -0.56 8.59 -16.33
CA THR A 308 -0.71 9.96 -16.84
C THR A 308 -0.65 9.97 -18.36
N ARG A 309 -1.40 10.89 -18.96
CA ARG A 309 -1.45 11.10 -20.41
C ARG A 309 -1.31 12.57 -20.71
N ALA A 310 -0.53 12.88 -21.74
CA ALA A 310 -0.46 14.19 -22.38
C ALA A 310 -0.83 14.05 -23.87
N LEU A 311 -1.55 15.02 -24.39
CA LEU A 311 -1.80 15.19 -25.81
C LEU A 311 -1.00 16.39 -26.30
N LEU A 312 -0.24 16.19 -27.37
CA LEU A 312 0.60 17.23 -27.96
C LEU A 312 0.14 17.48 -29.41
N ASN A 313 0.19 18.76 -29.83
CA ASN A 313 -0.10 19.13 -31.21
C ASN A 313 1.11 18.84 -32.12
N SER A 314 0.96 19.14 -33.42
CA SER A 314 2.01 18.96 -34.44
C SER A 314 3.29 19.77 -34.17
N GLN A 315 3.20 20.81 -33.36
CA GLN A 315 4.34 21.64 -32.96
C GLN A 315 5.03 21.14 -31.68
N GLY A 316 4.56 20.02 -31.08
CA GLY A 316 5.10 19.47 -29.85
C GLY A 316 4.67 20.20 -28.56
N VAL A 317 3.65 21.08 -28.67
CA VAL A 317 3.10 21.79 -27.49
C VAL A 317 2.05 20.91 -26.83
N VAL A 318 2.13 20.79 -25.50
CA VAL A 318 1.13 20.05 -24.71
C VAL A 318 -0.18 20.81 -24.68
N VAL A 319 -1.24 20.20 -25.23
CA VAL A 319 -2.59 20.76 -25.31
C VAL A 319 -3.42 20.37 -24.08
N SER A 320 -3.26 19.14 -23.60
CA SER A 320 -3.97 18.66 -22.42
C SER A 320 -3.16 17.61 -21.65
N THR A 321 -3.44 17.50 -20.35
CA THR A 321 -2.92 16.44 -19.50
C THR A 321 -4.04 15.82 -18.67
N SER A 322 -3.94 14.53 -18.39
CA SER A 322 -4.87 13.82 -17.53
C SER A 322 -4.14 12.80 -16.67
N PHE A 323 -4.74 12.46 -15.53
CA PHE A 323 -4.32 11.37 -14.67
C PHE A 323 -5.49 10.38 -14.51
N GLN A 324 -5.17 9.09 -14.56
CA GLN A 324 -6.12 8.00 -14.37
C GLN A 324 -5.69 7.14 -13.20
N PHE A 325 -6.64 6.86 -12.32
CA PHE A 325 -6.52 5.95 -11.19
C PHE A 325 -7.45 4.75 -11.43
N GLY A 326 -6.87 3.55 -11.44
CA GLY A 326 -7.60 2.31 -11.74
C GLY A 326 -7.88 2.07 -13.22
N VAL A 327 -8.30 0.85 -13.54
CA VAL A 327 -8.68 0.46 -14.90
C VAL A 327 -10.03 1.09 -15.23
N ARG A 328 -10.09 1.99 -16.22
CA ARG A 328 -11.37 2.39 -16.81
C ARG A 328 -11.89 1.19 -17.61
N ARG A 329 -12.93 0.52 -17.12
CA ARG A 329 -13.73 -0.35 -17.99
C ARG A 329 -14.38 0.55 -19.06
N PRO A 330 -14.20 0.24 -20.34
CA PRO A 330 -14.97 0.96 -21.38
C PRO A 330 -16.45 0.81 -21.07
N ARG A 331 -17.17 1.93 -21.12
CA ARG A 331 -18.64 1.95 -21.03
C ARG A 331 -19.22 1.44 -22.32
#